data_3af362fbd513416a8b6d79f0e1876c22
#
_entry.id   3af362fbd513416a8b6d79f0e1876c22
#
_cell.length_a   1.000
_cell.length_b   1.000
_cell.length_c   1.000
_cell.angle_alpha   90.00
_cell.angle_beta   90.00
_cell.angle_gamma   90.00
#
_symmetry.space_group_name_H-M   'P 1'
#
loop_
_entity.id
_entity.type
_entity.pdbx_description
1 polymer ?
#
loop_
_entity_poly.entity_id
_entity_poly.type
_entity_poly.pdbx_seq_one_letter_code
_entity_poly.pdbx_strand_id
1 'polypeptide(L)'
;EVGSLSSVNELRSLIQLSALNFFVLNEEEIIGFIICFREGSEYHSPNYKFFSDCEDKFLYIDRVVIKKEYRRMGAGTSLYEHLSKVANLENLPICCEVNTNPINQISLNFHSKNKYIKVGQGYFDDHSVAYLKRK
;
A
#
# COMPACT_ATOMS: atom_id res chain seq x y z
N GLU A 1 1.55 10.14 -7.87
CA GLU A 1 2.74 10.57 -7.10
C GLU A 1 3.29 9.40 -6.32
N VAL A 2 4.55 9.11 -6.49
CA VAL A 2 5.18 7.96 -5.85
C VAL A 2 5.76 8.32 -4.47
N GLY A 3 5.55 9.54 -4.06
CA GLY A 3 6.14 10.03 -2.83
C GLY A 3 7.58 10.44 -3.08
N SER A 4 8.46 10.12 -2.17
CA SER A 4 9.80 10.68 -2.16
C SER A 4 10.85 9.83 -2.85
N LEU A 5 10.47 8.85 -3.67
CA LEU A 5 11.45 8.06 -4.40
C LEU A 5 12.08 8.91 -5.49
N SER A 6 13.37 9.16 -5.38
CA SER A 6 14.08 10.02 -6.30
C SER A 6 15.00 9.26 -7.25
N SER A 7 15.14 7.95 -7.08
CA SER A 7 16.08 7.19 -7.91
C SER A 7 15.67 5.73 -8.04
N VAL A 8 16.21 5.09 -9.08
CA VAL A 8 16.07 3.66 -9.30
C VAL A 8 16.67 2.87 -8.15
N ASN A 9 17.74 3.38 -7.55
CA ASN A 9 18.39 2.70 -6.43
C ASN A 9 17.50 2.66 -5.20
N GLU A 10 16.78 3.74 -4.93
CA GLU A 10 15.83 3.74 -3.82
C GLU A 10 14.72 2.72 -4.02
N LEU A 11 14.18 2.66 -5.23
CA LEU A 11 13.15 1.68 -5.55
C LEU A 11 13.70 0.25 -5.42
N ARG A 12 14.89 0.01 -5.93
CA ARG A 12 15.53 -1.30 -5.82
C ARG A 12 15.69 -1.71 -4.35
N SER A 13 16.13 -0.78 -3.51
CA SER A 13 16.29 -1.05 -2.07
C SER A 13 14.96 -1.41 -1.42
N LEU A 14 13.89 -0.70 -1.77
CA LEU A 14 12.56 -1.02 -1.25
C LEU A 14 12.12 -2.41 -1.67
N ILE A 15 12.32 -2.75 -2.94
CA ILE A 15 11.94 -4.07 -3.45
C ILE A 15 12.72 -5.17 -2.72
N GLN A 16 14.01 -4.98 -2.52
CA GLN A 16 14.83 -5.95 -1.81
C GLN A 16 14.39 -6.15 -0.37
N LEU A 17 13.96 -5.07 0.28
CA LEU A 17 13.50 -5.11 1.66
C LEU A 17 12.07 -5.66 1.79
N SER A 18 11.29 -5.58 0.73
CA SER A 18 9.87 -5.94 0.76
C SER A 18 9.68 -7.44 0.90
N ALA A 19 8.57 -7.80 1.56
CA ALA A 19 8.18 -9.20 1.69
C ALA A 19 7.44 -9.69 0.45
N LEU A 20 6.78 -8.76 -0.26
CA LEU A 20 5.92 -9.11 -1.37
C LEU A 20 5.82 -7.92 -2.31
N ASN A 21 5.97 -8.18 -3.60
CA ASN A 21 5.75 -7.16 -4.61
C ASN A 21 5.23 -7.81 -5.89
N PHE A 22 4.38 -7.10 -6.62
CA PHE A 22 3.87 -7.57 -7.90
C PHE A 22 3.82 -6.45 -8.90
N PHE A 23 3.78 -6.82 -10.18
CA PHE A 23 3.64 -5.90 -11.29
C PHE A 23 2.42 -6.28 -12.11
N VAL A 24 1.79 -5.28 -12.72
CA VAL A 24 0.77 -5.49 -13.74
C VAL A 24 1.40 -5.18 -15.09
N LEU A 25 1.23 -6.10 -16.03
CA LEU A 25 1.76 -5.94 -17.38
C LEU A 25 0.63 -5.72 -18.37
N ASN A 26 0.84 -4.81 -19.31
CA ASN A 26 0.02 -4.71 -20.51
C ASN A 26 0.95 -5.03 -21.68
N GLU A 27 0.75 -6.21 -22.26
CA GLU A 27 1.69 -6.78 -23.20
C GLU A 27 3.06 -6.93 -22.52
N GLU A 28 4.08 -6.20 -22.92
CA GLU A 28 5.40 -6.29 -22.29
C GLU A 28 5.73 -5.07 -21.43
N GLU A 29 4.76 -4.17 -21.26
CA GLU A 29 4.97 -2.95 -20.50
C GLU A 29 4.49 -3.10 -19.08
N ILE A 30 5.32 -2.70 -18.10
CA ILE A 30 4.89 -2.63 -16.70
C ILE A 30 4.07 -1.37 -16.53
N ILE A 31 2.78 -1.53 -16.21
CA ILE A 31 1.86 -0.40 -16.07
C ILE A 31 1.50 -0.10 -14.63
N GLY A 32 1.88 -0.96 -13.70
CA GLY A 32 1.64 -0.71 -12.29
C GLY A 32 2.37 -1.70 -11.41
N PHE A 33 2.50 -1.36 -10.12
CA PHE A 33 3.11 -2.27 -9.16
C PHE A 33 2.63 -1.95 -7.75
N ILE A 34 2.83 -2.92 -6.86
CA ILE A 34 2.53 -2.79 -5.43
C ILE A 34 3.72 -3.34 -4.64
N ILE A 35 4.05 -2.66 -3.55
CA ILE A 35 5.14 -3.09 -2.65
C ILE A 35 4.57 -3.22 -1.25
N CYS A 36 4.79 -4.37 -0.62
CA CYS A 36 4.28 -4.69 0.71
C CYS A 36 5.37 -5.18 1.63
N PHE A 37 5.19 -4.93 2.92
CA PHE A 37 6.09 -5.40 3.98
C PHE A 37 5.32 -6.26 4.96
N ARG A 38 6.02 -7.20 5.57
CA ARG A 38 5.52 -8.01 6.68
C ARG A 38 5.98 -7.40 8.01
N GLU A 39 5.44 -7.93 9.10
CA GLU A 39 5.92 -7.57 10.43
C GLU A 39 7.41 -7.91 10.56
N GLY A 40 8.10 -7.18 11.42
CA GLY A 40 9.50 -7.45 11.69
C GLY A 40 10.48 -6.98 10.62
N SER A 41 10.02 -6.23 9.64
CA SER A 41 10.90 -5.67 8.62
C SER A 41 11.77 -4.56 9.20
N GLU A 42 12.96 -4.38 8.62
CA GLU A 42 13.82 -3.25 8.96
C GLU A 42 13.41 -1.96 8.25
N TYR A 43 12.30 -2.00 7.55
CA TYR A 43 11.75 -0.81 6.90
C TYR A 43 11.36 0.23 7.93
N HIS A 44 11.77 1.47 7.72
CA HIS A 44 11.51 2.57 8.65
C HIS A 44 10.55 3.58 8.03
N SER A 45 9.38 3.68 8.63
CA SER A 45 8.36 4.65 8.25
C SER A 45 7.44 4.82 9.45
N PRO A 46 7.03 6.04 9.78
CA PRO A 46 6.09 6.25 10.89
C PRO A 46 4.78 5.51 10.69
N ASN A 47 4.31 5.41 9.45
CA ASN A 47 3.07 4.71 9.15
C ASN A 47 3.21 3.21 9.34
N TYR A 48 4.30 2.63 8.86
CA TYR A 48 4.59 1.22 9.10
C TYR A 48 4.70 0.94 10.59
N LYS A 49 5.37 1.84 11.32
CA LYS A 49 5.56 1.67 12.77
C LYS A 49 4.24 1.63 13.51
N PHE A 50 3.25 2.42 13.09
CA PHE A 50 1.93 2.38 13.70
C PHE A 50 1.38 0.95 13.71
N PHE A 51 1.47 0.25 12.57
CA PHE A 51 0.95 -1.10 12.47
C PHE A 51 1.83 -2.12 13.19
N SER A 52 3.14 -1.90 13.20
CA SER A 52 4.05 -2.76 13.97
C SER A 52 3.71 -2.73 15.46
N ASP A 53 3.26 -1.59 15.94
CA ASP A 53 2.89 -1.44 17.36
C ASP A 53 1.52 -2.04 17.67
N CYS A 54 0.66 -2.22 16.66
CA CYS A 54 -0.73 -2.64 16.86
C CYS A 54 -1.01 -4.08 16.45
N GLU A 55 -0.23 -4.64 15.52
CA GLU A 55 -0.53 -5.95 14.92
C GLU A 55 0.63 -6.90 15.10
N ASP A 56 0.34 -8.15 15.40
CA ASP A 56 1.38 -9.18 15.50
C ASP A 56 1.84 -9.65 14.13
N LYS A 57 0.90 -9.84 13.21
CA LYS A 57 1.18 -10.27 11.85
C LYS A 57 0.33 -9.47 10.90
N PHE A 58 0.91 -9.03 9.80
CA PHE A 58 0.17 -8.22 8.82
C PHE A 58 0.93 -8.12 7.51
N LEU A 59 0.20 -7.70 6.47
CA LEU A 59 0.79 -7.20 5.23
C LEU A 59 0.54 -5.70 5.18
N TYR A 60 1.59 -4.92 5.08
CA TYR A 60 1.50 -3.47 4.99
C TYR A 60 1.78 -3.03 3.56
N ILE A 61 0.81 -2.34 2.95
CA ILE A 61 1.01 -1.78 1.62
C ILE A 61 1.76 -0.46 1.77
N ASP A 62 3.02 -0.43 1.30
CA ASP A 62 3.78 0.79 1.34
C ASP A 62 3.37 1.72 0.20
N ARG A 63 3.23 1.17 -0.99
CA ARG A 63 2.82 1.96 -2.15
C ARG A 63 2.23 1.12 -3.25
N VAL A 64 1.31 1.77 -3.97
CA VAL A 64 0.70 1.26 -5.18
C VAL A 64 0.89 2.33 -6.24
N VAL A 65 1.47 1.97 -7.36
CA VAL A 65 1.72 2.92 -8.44
C VAL A 65 1.10 2.39 -9.71
N ILE A 66 0.31 3.22 -10.38
CA ILE A 66 -0.29 2.89 -11.68
C ILE A 66 0.12 4.00 -12.65
N LYS A 67 0.62 3.65 -13.82
CA LYS A 67 0.93 4.63 -14.85
C LYS A 67 -0.29 5.47 -15.16
N LYS A 68 -0.10 6.77 -15.30
CA LYS A 68 -1.19 7.71 -15.48
C LYS A 68 -2.11 7.32 -16.63
N GLU A 69 -1.54 6.86 -17.75
CA GLU A 69 -2.30 6.49 -18.93
C GLU A 69 -3.20 5.27 -18.72
N TYR A 70 -2.90 4.49 -17.68
CA TYR A 70 -3.62 3.24 -17.41
C TYR A 70 -4.49 3.33 -16.17
N ARG A 71 -4.64 4.52 -15.57
CA ARG A 71 -5.53 4.70 -14.45
C ARG A 71 -6.96 4.51 -14.90
N ARG A 72 -7.79 3.99 -13.98
CA ARG A 72 -9.21 3.71 -14.22
C ARG A 72 -9.45 2.58 -15.21
N MET A 73 -8.43 1.75 -15.46
CA MET A 73 -8.56 0.60 -16.34
C MET A 73 -8.49 -0.73 -15.56
N GLY A 74 -8.70 -0.67 -14.25
CA GLY A 74 -8.78 -1.87 -13.44
C GLY A 74 -7.44 -2.41 -12.93
N ALA A 75 -6.32 -1.74 -13.22
CA ALA A 75 -5.01 -2.23 -12.78
C ALA A 75 -4.88 -2.22 -11.26
N GLY A 76 -5.34 -1.15 -10.61
CA GLY A 76 -5.32 -1.07 -9.15
C GLY A 76 -6.18 -2.14 -8.51
N THR A 77 -7.37 -2.35 -9.06
CA THR A 77 -8.27 -3.40 -8.59
C THR A 77 -7.63 -4.77 -8.73
N SER A 78 -6.96 -5.04 -9.85
CA SER A 78 -6.23 -6.30 -10.05
C SER A 78 -5.17 -6.52 -9.01
N LEU A 79 -4.37 -5.49 -8.72
CA LEU A 79 -3.32 -5.60 -7.70
C LEU A 79 -3.92 -5.91 -6.33
N TYR A 80 -4.98 -5.22 -5.95
CA TYR A 80 -5.62 -5.43 -4.66
C TYR A 80 -6.29 -6.79 -4.58
N GLU A 81 -6.89 -7.27 -5.66
CA GLU A 81 -7.50 -8.60 -5.68
C GLU A 81 -6.46 -9.68 -5.48
N HIS A 82 -5.32 -9.55 -6.16
CA HIS A 82 -4.24 -10.52 -6.00
C HIS A 82 -3.69 -10.50 -4.58
N LEU A 83 -3.47 -9.29 -4.04
CA LEU A 83 -2.99 -9.14 -2.68
C LEU A 83 -3.96 -9.77 -1.68
N SER A 84 -5.26 -9.58 -1.88
CA SER A 84 -6.28 -10.16 -1.01
C SER A 84 -6.24 -11.68 -1.02
N LYS A 85 -6.01 -12.29 -2.18
CA LYS A 85 -5.89 -13.74 -2.27
C LYS A 85 -4.70 -14.24 -1.47
N VAL A 86 -3.55 -13.58 -1.60
CA VAL A 86 -2.35 -13.95 -0.84
C VAL A 86 -2.60 -13.81 0.66
N ALA A 87 -3.15 -12.67 1.06
CA ALA A 87 -3.42 -12.41 2.47
C ALA A 87 -4.38 -13.43 3.06
N ASN A 88 -5.43 -13.79 2.31
CA ASN A 88 -6.42 -14.77 2.78
C ASN A 88 -5.79 -16.14 2.96
N LEU A 89 -4.92 -16.55 2.06
CA LEU A 89 -4.23 -17.84 2.16
C LEU A 89 -3.37 -17.92 3.41
N GLU A 90 -2.78 -16.83 3.84
CA GLU A 90 -1.89 -16.78 5.00
C GLU A 90 -2.58 -16.23 6.24
N ASN A 91 -3.85 -15.92 6.14
CA ASN A 91 -4.64 -15.41 7.27
C ASN A 91 -4.07 -14.09 7.82
N LEU A 92 -3.70 -13.19 6.93
CA LEU A 92 -3.09 -11.92 7.32
C LEU A 92 -4.04 -10.76 7.08
N PRO A 93 -4.11 -9.80 8.00
CA PRO A 93 -4.77 -8.55 7.71
C PRO A 93 -3.90 -7.72 6.76
N ILE A 94 -4.55 -6.87 5.98
CA ILE A 94 -3.87 -5.94 5.09
C ILE A 94 -4.01 -4.54 5.70
N CYS A 95 -2.91 -3.82 5.78
CA CYS A 95 -2.83 -2.51 6.42
C CYS A 95 -2.27 -1.49 5.45
N CYS A 96 -2.76 -0.26 5.54
CA CYS A 96 -2.25 0.82 4.70
C CYS A 96 -2.69 2.16 5.29
N GLU A 97 -2.22 3.26 4.70
CA GLU A 97 -2.70 4.59 5.06
C GLU A 97 -3.18 5.31 3.80
N VAL A 98 -4.11 6.24 4.00
CA VAL A 98 -4.63 7.09 2.93
C VAL A 98 -4.70 8.52 3.46
N ASN A 99 -4.26 9.48 2.65
CA ASN A 99 -4.27 10.88 3.05
C ASN A 99 -5.67 11.40 3.35
N THR A 100 -5.80 12.08 4.48
CA THR A 100 -7.04 12.77 4.86
C THR A 100 -6.92 14.27 4.74
N ASN A 101 -5.69 14.82 4.72
CA ASN A 101 -5.43 16.23 4.49
C ASN A 101 -4.04 16.39 3.86
N PRO A 102 -3.93 16.78 2.60
CA PRO A 102 -5.04 16.95 1.65
C PRO A 102 -5.76 15.62 1.40
N ILE A 103 -7.08 15.69 1.30
CA ILE A 103 -7.89 14.49 1.27
C ILE A 103 -7.79 13.75 -0.07
N ASN A 104 -7.60 12.44 -0.01
CA ASN A 104 -7.68 11.57 -1.17
C ASN A 104 -8.99 10.79 -1.10
N GLN A 105 -10.08 11.46 -1.49
CA GLN A 105 -11.41 10.90 -1.34
C GLN A 105 -11.63 9.67 -2.21
N ILE A 106 -11.03 9.65 -3.40
CA ILE A 106 -11.16 8.50 -4.30
C ILE A 106 -10.58 7.26 -3.65
N SER A 107 -9.39 7.39 -3.05
CA SER A 107 -8.74 6.27 -2.38
C SER A 107 -9.50 5.85 -1.12
N LEU A 108 -9.99 6.81 -0.34
CA LEU A 108 -10.78 6.49 0.85
C LEU A 108 -12.03 5.70 0.47
N ASN A 109 -12.72 6.11 -0.60
CA ASN A 109 -13.92 5.41 -1.07
C ASN A 109 -13.59 4.02 -1.57
N PHE A 110 -12.49 3.88 -2.32
CA PHE A 110 -12.05 2.59 -2.84
C PHE A 110 -11.79 1.61 -1.69
N HIS A 111 -11.08 2.06 -0.67
CA HIS A 111 -10.73 1.18 0.46
C HIS A 111 -11.96 0.82 1.28
N SER A 112 -12.84 1.80 1.52
CA SER A 112 -14.08 1.53 2.25
C SER A 112 -14.93 0.49 1.53
N LYS A 113 -15.06 0.63 0.21
CA LYS A 113 -15.82 -0.31 -0.60
C LYS A 113 -15.21 -1.72 -0.55
N ASN A 114 -13.92 -1.81 -0.37
CA ASN A 114 -13.20 -3.10 -0.33
C ASN A 114 -12.97 -3.60 1.10
N LYS A 115 -13.77 -3.11 2.05
CA LYS A 115 -13.85 -3.64 3.43
C LYS A 115 -12.67 -3.25 4.31
N TYR A 116 -11.95 -2.21 3.95
CA TYR A 116 -10.96 -1.63 4.85
C TYR A 116 -11.69 -0.73 5.85
N ILE A 117 -11.31 -0.80 7.11
CA ILE A 117 -11.89 0.04 8.16
C ILE A 117 -10.79 0.92 8.77
N LYS A 118 -11.17 2.09 9.23
CA LYS A 118 -10.24 3.00 9.88
C LYS A 118 -9.91 2.48 11.28
N VAL A 119 -8.62 2.35 11.58
CA VAL A 119 -8.15 1.89 12.88
C VAL A 119 -7.28 2.91 13.60
N GLY A 120 -7.04 4.07 13.00
CA GLY A 120 -6.27 5.12 13.64
C GLY A 120 -6.04 6.26 12.67
N GLN A 121 -5.26 7.24 13.10
CA GLN A 121 -4.91 8.37 12.23
C GLN A 121 -3.56 8.92 12.65
N GLY A 122 -2.86 9.51 11.68
CA GLY A 122 -1.56 10.12 11.90
C GLY A 122 -1.55 11.56 11.43
N TYR A 123 -0.82 12.40 12.14
CA TYR A 123 -0.71 13.82 11.84
C TYR A 123 0.77 14.15 11.62
N PHE A 124 1.05 14.81 10.52
CA PHE A 124 2.40 15.23 10.15
C PHE A 124 2.37 16.71 9.83
N ASP A 125 3.54 17.33 9.65
CA ASP A 125 3.60 18.78 9.46
C ASP A 125 2.84 19.24 8.22
N ASP A 126 2.89 18.46 7.15
CA ASP A 126 2.32 18.86 5.85
C ASP A 126 1.14 18.01 5.42
N HIS A 127 0.75 17.00 6.20
CA HIS A 127 -0.36 16.13 5.82
C HIS A 127 -0.86 15.32 7.01
N SER A 128 -2.02 14.69 6.82
CA SER A 128 -2.54 13.72 7.78
C SER A 128 -3.05 12.49 7.04
N VAL A 129 -3.13 11.38 7.75
CA VAL A 129 -3.53 10.11 7.15
C VAL A 129 -4.54 9.38 8.04
N ALA A 130 -5.36 8.55 7.42
CA ALA A 130 -6.15 7.54 8.12
C ALA A 130 -5.41 6.20 7.99
N TYR A 131 -5.30 5.48 9.07
CA TYR A 131 -4.76 4.11 9.06
C TYR A 131 -5.92 3.16 8.86
N LEU A 132 -5.79 2.28 7.87
CA LEU A 132 -6.85 1.38 7.44
C LEU A 132 -6.41 -0.06 7.55
N LYS A 133 -7.38 -0.94 7.87
CA LYS A 133 -7.10 -2.36 8.01
C LYS A 133 -8.24 -3.17 7.41
N ARG A 134 -7.90 -4.20 6.65
CA ARG A 134 -8.82 -5.20 6.15
C ARG A 134 -8.47 -6.54 6.80
N LYS A 135 -9.43 -7.12 7.42
CA LYS A 135 -9.23 -8.45 8.05
C LYS A 135 -9.28 -9.58 7.05
#